data_242b67d91082e00b643cdc6b86b9e639
#
_entry.id   242b67d91082e00b643cdc6b86b9e639
#
_cell.length_a   1.000
_cell.length_b   1.000
_cell.length_c   1.000
_cell.angle_alpha   90.00
_cell.angle_beta   90.00
_cell.angle_gamma   90.00
#
_symmetry.space_group_name_H-M   'P 1'
#
loop_
_entity.id
_entity.type
_entity.pdbx_description
1 polymer ?
#
loop_
_entity_poly.entity_id
_entity_poly.type
_entity_poly.pdbx_seq_one_letter_code
_entity_poly.pdbx_strand_id
1 'polypeptide(L)'
;YRIVTIFISRDEIAEMVRKNLLVRPDRGKWDEEVAADMLASLIALRKTIKKHKVKHAVSFHGTVARAAAFSESQEAFTKSFPEYGRLDTFHVSGKTPTAVRSREIEDFAESKRALITNARCLTEGVDVPGIDCVLFADPKRSTVDIVQAVGRALRRAEGKKLGYVIVPILLDSEVKDEEELDASAFETILTVLRALAANDERIAEYFRSKTTGKNRGPGRGPIEPFIVPDGVNINTQAFQDAVELKVWSRLARLSWRPFEEARAFV
;
A
#
# COMPACT_ATOMS: atom_id res chain seq x y z
N TYR A 1 4.17 -1.41 -12.88
CA TYR A 1 3.28 -1.59 -11.70
C TYR A 1 2.15 -0.57 -11.72
N ARG A 2 1.14 -0.81 -10.88
CA ARG A 2 0.04 0.11 -10.60
C ARG A 2 -0.10 0.36 -9.12
N ILE A 3 -0.55 1.56 -8.77
CA ILE A 3 -0.78 1.99 -7.40
C ILE A 3 -2.27 1.81 -7.11
N VAL A 4 -2.57 1.10 -6.04
CA VAL A 4 -3.93 0.78 -5.60
C VAL A 4 -4.16 1.44 -4.25
N THR A 5 -4.92 2.53 -4.21
CA THR A 5 -5.33 3.18 -2.97
C THR A 5 -6.65 2.58 -2.51
N ILE A 6 -6.68 2.07 -1.30
CA ILE A 6 -7.84 1.43 -0.71
C ILE A 6 -8.20 2.12 0.58
N PHE A 7 -9.38 2.68 0.62
CA PHE A 7 -9.96 3.25 1.82
C PHE A 7 -10.70 2.18 2.60
N ILE A 8 -10.45 2.13 3.89
CA ILE A 8 -11.10 1.24 4.86
C ILE A 8 -11.70 2.11 5.95
N SER A 9 -13.00 2.02 6.19
CA SER A 9 -13.64 2.81 7.23
C SER A 9 -13.46 2.19 8.62
N ARG A 10 -13.43 3.05 9.64
CA ARG A 10 -13.42 2.61 11.04
C ARG A 10 -14.66 1.77 11.37
N ASP A 11 -15.81 2.09 10.76
CA ASP A 11 -17.05 1.34 10.93
C ASP A 11 -16.94 -0.07 10.32
N GLU A 12 -16.34 -0.21 9.13
CA GLU A 12 -16.09 -1.53 8.53
C GLU A 12 -15.24 -2.39 9.47
N ILE A 13 -14.18 -1.82 10.04
CA ILE A 13 -13.33 -2.51 11.03
C ILE A 13 -14.12 -2.86 12.29
N ALA A 14 -14.87 -1.90 12.85
CA ALA A 14 -15.65 -2.09 14.05
C ALA A 14 -16.72 -3.17 13.87
N GLU A 15 -17.39 -3.21 12.73
CA GLU A 15 -18.37 -4.22 12.40
C GLU A 15 -17.74 -5.62 12.32
N MET A 16 -16.60 -5.74 11.65
CA MET A 16 -15.86 -7.01 11.55
C MET A 16 -15.40 -7.51 12.93
N VAL A 17 -14.89 -6.60 13.78
CA VAL A 17 -14.50 -6.94 15.15
C VAL A 17 -15.71 -7.34 15.99
N ARG A 18 -16.84 -6.63 15.89
CA ARG A 18 -18.08 -6.96 16.59
C ARG A 18 -18.63 -8.34 16.23
N LYS A 19 -18.51 -8.72 14.97
CA LYS A 19 -18.90 -10.04 14.46
C LYS A 19 -17.88 -11.14 14.78
N ASN A 20 -16.84 -10.85 15.59
CA ASN A 20 -15.72 -11.75 15.88
C ASN A 20 -14.99 -12.27 14.63
N LEU A 21 -15.07 -11.54 13.54
CA LEU A 21 -14.41 -11.90 12.28
C LEU A 21 -12.96 -11.42 12.24
N LEU A 22 -12.64 -10.37 13.02
CA LEU A 22 -11.29 -9.87 13.23
C LEU A 22 -10.92 -9.95 14.69
N VAL A 23 -9.75 -10.49 14.99
CA VAL A 23 -9.16 -10.45 16.33
C VAL A 23 -8.45 -9.09 16.46
N ARG A 24 -8.88 -8.28 17.43
CA ARG A 24 -8.12 -7.07 17.77
C ARG A 24 -6.73 -7.48 18.24
N PRO A 25 -5.69 -6.84 17.73
CA PRO A 25 -4.36 -6.96 18.30
C PRO A 25 -4.41 -6.64 19.80
N ASP A 26 -3.57 -7.31 20.57
CA ASP A 26 -3.54 -7.24 22.02
C ASP A 26 -3.52 -5.77 22.51
N ARG A 27 -4.59 -5.34 23.20
CA ARG A 27 -4.78 -3.96 23.68
C ARG A 27 -3.67 -3.49 24.64
N GLY A 28 -2.94 -4.41 25.27
CA GLY A 28 -1.81 -4.06 26.14
C GLY A 28 -0.51 -3.78 25.39
N LYS A 29 -0.44 -4.12 24.11
CA LYS A 29 0.79 -4.08 23.30
C LYS A 29 0.77 -2.99 22.22
N TRP A 30 -0.42 -2.57 21.80
CA TRP A 30 -0.60 -1.63 20.70
C TRP A 30 -1.58 -0.52 21.05
N ASP A 31 -1.24 0.69 20.64
CA ASP A 31 -2.12 1.84 20.60
C ASP A 31 -3.34 1.53 19.68
N GLU A 32 -4.50 2.09 19.98
CA GLU A 32 -5.74 1.86 19.20
C GLU A 32 -5.61 2.30 17.74
N GLU A 33 -4.91 3.39 17.48
CA GLU A 33 -4.60 3.87 16.14
C GLU A 33 -3.74 2.86 15.35
N VAL A 34 -2.66 2.38 15.97
CA VAL A 34 -1.78 1.38 15.37
C VAL A 34 -2.51 0.08 15.09
N ALA A 35 -3.44 -0.32 15.97
CA ALA A 35 -4.26 -1.50 15.77
C ALA A 35 -5.25 -1.31 14.60
N ALA A 36 -5.86 -0.14 14.49
CA ALA A 36 -6.76 0.19 13.40
C ALA A 36 -6.05 0.23 12.05
N ASP A 37 -4.88 0.86 11.96
CA ASP A 37 -4.04 0.90 10.76
C ASP A 37 -3.61 -0.50 10.30
N MET A 38 -3.28 -1.37 11.27
CA MET A 38 -2.89 -2.75 10.98
C MET A 38 -4.08 -3.54 10.41
N LEU A 39 -5.27 -3.40 10.96
CA LEU A 39 -6.49 -4.05 10.46
C LEU A 39 -6.90 -3.49 9.08
N ALA A 40 -6.79 -2.18 8.88
CA ALA A 40 -7.02 -1.56 7.57
C ALA A 40 -6.07 -2.12 6.51
N SER A 41 -4.78 -2.22 6.83
CA SER A 41 -3.76 -2.80 5.95
C SER A 41 -4.04 -4.27 5.61
N LEU A 42 -4.52 -5.05 6.60
CA LEU A 42 -4.91 -6.44 6.44
C LEU A 42 -6.07 -6.59 5.43
N ILE A 43 -7.14 -5.82 5.63
CA ILE A 43 -8.32 -5.82 4.76
C ILE A 43 -7.94 -5.36 3.35
N ALA A 44 -7.16 -4.28 3.23
CA ALA A 44 -6.71 -3.74 1.95
C ALA A 44 -5.91 -4.77 1.14
N LEU A 45 -5.00 -5.49 1.79
CA LEU A 45 -4.24 -6.57 1.14
C LEU A 45 -5.18 -7.65 0.60
N ARG A 46 -6.14 -8.12 1.39
CA ARG A 46 -7.07 -9.17 0.99
C ARG A 46 -8.00 -8.74 -0.14
N LYS A 47 -8.52 -7.50 -0.08
CA LYS A 47 -9.31 -6.92 -1.19
C LYS A 47 -8.49 -6.89 -2.49
N THR A 48 -7.22 -6.46 -2.40
CA THR A 48 -6.32 -6.40 -3.57
C THR A 48 -6.02 -7.80 -4.13
N ILE A 49 -5.68 -8.75 -3.28
CA ILE A 49 -5.43 -10.15 -3.69
C ILE A 49 -6.63 -10.73 -4.44
N LYS A 50 -7.85 -10.50 -3.92
CA LYS A 50 -9.08 -10.99 -4.54
C LYS A 50 -9.34 -10.33 -5.90
N LYS A 51 -9.21 -8.99 -5.96
CA LYS A 51 -9.49 -8.20 -7.18
C LYS A 51 -8.48 -8.45 -8.30
N HIS A 52 -7.20 -8.49 -7.98
CA HIS A 52 -6.11 -8.52 -8.96
C HIS A 52 -5.43 -9.88 -9.10
N LYS A 53 -5.94 -10.91 -8.38
CA LYS A 53 -5.40 -12.28 -8.39
C LYS A 53 -3.91 -12.34 -8.06
N VAL A 54 -3.46 -11.49 -7.14
CA VAL A 54 -2.10 -11.45 -6.62
C VAL A 54 -1.71 -12.82 -6.07
N LYS A 55 -0.48 -13.26 -6.37
CA LYS A 55 0.06 -14.53 -5.90
C LYS A 55 1.04 -14.34 -4.75
N HIS A 56 2.00 -13.45 -4.91
CA HIS A 56 3.07 -13.24 -3.95
C HIS A 56 3.14 -11.78 -3.52
N ALA A 57 2.82 -11.53 -2.27
CA ALA A 57 2.86 -10.19 -1.69
C ALA A 57 4.00 -10.05 -0.68
N VAL A 58 4.57 -8.84 -0.61
CA VAL A 58 5.44 -8.44 0.49
C VAL A 58 4.81 -7.28 1.24
N SER A 59 4.85 -7.31 2.57
CA SER A 59 4.45 -6.19 3.41
C SER A 59 5.63 -5.64 4.21
N PHE A 60 5.75 -4.31 4.21
CA PHE A 60 6.80 -3.58 4.92
C PHE A 60 6.25 -2.91 6.17
N HIS A 61 6.90 -3.18 7.29
CA HIS A 61 6.48 -2.73 8.62
C HIS A 61 7.57 -1.92 9.33
N GLY A 62 7.14 -1.02 10.21
CA GLY A 62 7.98 -0.17 11.04
C GLY A 62 8.91 -0.93 11.98
N THR A 63 8.45 -2.04 12.52
CA THR A 63 9.19 -2.84 13.49
C THR A 63 9.01 -4.32 13.22
N VAL A 64 9.95 -5.14 13.73
CA VAL A 64 9.86 -6.61 13.67
C VAL A 64 8.59 -7.11 14.38
N ALA A 65 8.24 -6.50 15.51
CA ALA A 65 7.06 -6.87 16.26
C ALA A 65 5.76 -6.63 15.47
N ARG A 66 5.65 -5.50 14.76
CA ARG A 66 4.49 -5.21 13.86
C ARG A 66 4.42 -6.20 12.70
N ALA A 67 5.57 -6.51 12.09
CA ALA A 67 5.61 -7.48 11.00
C ALA A 67 5.16 -8.88 11.43
N ALA A 68 5.61 -9.34 12.60
CA ALA A 68 5.19 -10.62 13.18
C ALA A 68 3.69 -10.64 13.52
N ALA A 69 3.20 -9.61 14.21
CA ALA A 69 1.78 -9.48 14.55
C ALA A 69 0.87 -9.43 13.29
N PHE A 70 1.34 -8.79 12.21
CA PHE A 70 0.62 -8.76 10.95
C PHE A 70 0.53 -10.14 10.30
N SER A 71 1.61 -10.94 10.35
CA SER A 71 1.63 -12.32 9.86
C SER A 71 0.60 -13.18 10.62
N GLU A 72 0.63 -13.15 11.95
CA GLU A 72 -0.31 -13.86 12.82
C GLU A 72 -1.77 -13.45 12.55
N SER A 73 -2.02 -12.14 12.37
CA SER A 73 -3.34 -11.60 12.05
C SER A 73 -3.86 -12.07 10.70
N GLN A 74 -2.97 -12.24 9.70
CA GLN A 74 -3.34 -12.79 8.39
C GLN A 74 -3.76 -14.26 8.47
N GLU A 75 -3.11 -15.06 9.32
CA GLU A 75 -3.50 -16.45 9.55
C GLU A 75 -4.88 -16.54 10.20
N ALA A 76 -5.12 -15.72 11.22
CA ALA A 76 -6.43 -15.64 11.87
C ALA A 76 -7.52 -15.20 10.89
N PHE A 77 -7.23 -14.20 10.03
CA PHE A 77 -8.14 -13.73 8.99
C PHE A 77 -8.50 -14.84 8.01
N THR A 78 -7.54 -15.65 7.58
CA THR A 78 -7.79 -16.77 6.66
C THR A 78 -8.81 -17.76 7.21
N LYS A 79 -8.80 -18.00 8.52
CA LYS A 79 -9.76 -18.88 9.19
C LYS A 79 -11.17 -18.28 9.26
N SER A 80 -11.27 -16.96 9.45
CA SER A 80 -12.55 -16.26 9.57
C SER A 80 -13.21 -15.91 8.24
N PHE A 81 -12.42 -15.77 7.17
CA PHE A 81 -12.89 -15.34 5.84
C PHE A 81 -12.41 -16.29 4.73
N PRO A 82 -12.95 -17.52 4.67
CA PRO A 82 -12.54 -18.50 3.67
C PRO A 82 -12.78 -18.03 2.22
N GLU A 83 -13.72 -17.10 1.99
CA GLU A 83 -14.03 -16.55 0.67
C GLU A 83 -12.89 -15.70 0.08
N TYR A 84 -11.94 -15.22 0.89
CA TYR A 84 -10.73 -14.59 0.39
C TYR A 84 -9.63 -15.60 0.00
N GLY A 85 -9.86 -16.87 0.31
CA GLY A 85 -8.95 -17.96 0.02
C GLY A 85 -7.73 -18.03 0.93
N ARG A 86 -7.03 -19.16 0.87
CA ARG A 86 -5.82 -19.40 1.65
C ARG A 86 -4.70 -18.46 1.22
N LEU A 87 -3.98 -17.93 2.20
CA LEU A 87 -2.76 -17.16 2.05
C LEU A 87 -1.72 -17.72 3.02
N ASP A 88 -0.67 -18.31 2.50
CA ASP A 88 0.45 -18.78 3.31
C ASP A 88 1.26 -17.57 3.76
N THR A 89 1.66 -17.53 5.04
CA THR A 89 2.34 -16.38 5.62
C THR A 89 3.73 -16.73 6.10
N PHE A 90 4.69 -15.88 5.78
CA PHE A 90 6.10 -16.02 6.13
C PHE A 90 6.56 -14.75 6.82
N HIS A 91 7.49 -14.88 7.76
CA HIS A 91 8.03 -13.72 8.47
C HIS A 91 9.55 -13.75 8.46
N VAL A 92 10.17 -12.69 7.94
CA VAL A 92 11.62 -12.52 7.94
C VAL A 92 12.03 -11.18 8.54
N SER A 93 13.10 -11.18 9.29
CA SER A 93 13.68 -9.99 9.92
C SER A 93 15.19 -10.01 9.87
N GLY A 94 15.84 -8.90 10.23
CA GLY A 94 17.29 -8.84 10.37
C GLY A 94 17.86 -9.81 11.43
N LYS A 95 17.02 -10.29 12.34
CA LYS A 95 17.38 -11.28 13.38
C LYS A 95 17.23 -12.73 12.92
N THR A 96 16.56 -12.97 11.78
CA THR A 96 16.37 -14.31 11.23
C THR A 96 17.72 -14.85 10.70
N PRO A 97 18.21 -16.00 11.17
CA PRO A 97 19.44 -16.60 10.66
C PRO A 97 19.39 -16.81 9.14
N THR A 98 20.50 -16.63 8.46
CA THR A 98 20.56 -16.66 6.98
C THR A 98 19.97 -17.95 6.39
N ALA A 99 20.31 -19.10 6.95
CA ALA A 99 19.79 -20.39 6.46
C ALA A 99 18.26 -20.50 6.62
N VAL A 100 17.71 -20.03 7.74
CA VAL A 100 16.25 -20.00 7.97
C VAL A 100 15.59 -19.03 6.99
N ARG A 101 16.19 -17.84 6.81
CA ARG A 101 15.69 -16.83 5.87
C ARG A 101 15.64 -17.35 4.44
N SER A 102 16.68 -18.04 3.98
CA SER A 102 16.72 -18.62 2.64
C SER A 102 15.60 -19.63 2.45
N ARG A 103 15.38 -20.50 3.44
CA ARG A 103 14.30 -21.48 3.41
C ARG A 103 12.91 -20.83 3.38
N GLU A 104 12.65 -19.82 4.23
CA GLU A 104 11.39 -19.09 4.24
C GLU A 104 11.11 -18.41 2.88
N ILE A 105 12.16 -17.92 2.20
CA ILE A 105 12.05 -17.31 0.88
C ILE A 105 11.77 -18.35 -0.20
N GLU A 106 12.40 -19.52 -0.13
CA GLU A 106 12.15 -20.65 -1.04
C GLU A 106 10.71 -21.15 -0.88
N ASP A 107 10.28 -21.44 0.36
CA ASP A 107 8.90 -21.88 0.67
C ASP A 107 7.85 -20.84 0.23
N PHE A 108 8.16 -19.53 0.41
CA PHE A 108 7.33 -18.44 -0.09
C PHE A 108 7.20 -18.49 -1.62
N ALA A 109 8.31 -18.66 -2.34
CA ALA A 109 8.32 -18.67 -3.80
C ALA A 109 7.59 -19.87 -4.40
N GLU A 110 7.59 -21.02 -3.72
CA GLU A 110 6.90 -22.25 -4.13
C GLU A 110 5.42 -22.25 -3.79
N SER A 111 4.99 -21.41 -2.86
CA SER A 111 3.60 -21.31 -2.43
C SER A 111 2.70 -20.83 -3.57
N LYS A 112 1.50 -21.38 -3.67
CA LYS A 112 0.49 -20.97 -4.67
C LYS A 112 0.06 -19.51 -4.48
N ARG A 113 -0.04 -19.07 -3.24
CA ARG A 113 -0.35 -17.70 -2.84
C ARG A 113 0.23 -17.44 -1.46
N ALA A 114 1.08 -16.44 -1.36
CA ALA A 114 1.81 -16.18 -0.15
C ALA A 114 2.00 -14.69 0.16
N LEU A 115 2.19 -14.41 1.44
CA LEU A 115 2.62 -13.13 1.97
C LEU A 115 3.92 -13.34 2.75
N ILE A 116 4.92 -12.51 2.47
CA ILE A 116 6.09 -12.41 3.34
C ILE A 116 6.08 -11.05 4.06
N THR A 117 6.11 -11.09 5.39
CA THR A 117 6.15 -9.88 6.21
C THR A 117 7.58 -9.53 6.56
N ASN A 118 7.94 -8.27 6.42
CA ASN A 118 9.31 -7.80 6.55
C ASN A 118 9.43 -6.52 7.37
N ALA A 119 10.48 -6.48 8.19
CA ALA A 119 10.94 -5.26 8.84
C ALA A 119 12.41 -5.01 8.44
N ARG A 120 12.61 -4.22 7.37
CA ARG A 120 13.91 -3.72 6.85
C ARG A 120 14.82 -4.71 6.12
N CYS A 121 14.71 -6.02 6.32
CA CYS A 121 15.73 -6.94 5.81
C CYS A 121 15.63 -7.25 4.31
N LEU A 122 14.44 -7.10 3.70
CA LEU A 122 14.27 -7.33 2.25
C LEU A 122 14.62 -6.09 1.40
N THR A 123 14.92 -4.95 2.03
CA THR A 123 15.44 -3.77 1.33
C THR A 123 16.93 -3.87 1.05
N GLU A 124 17.66 -4.78 1.73
CA GLU A 124 19.10 -4.96 1.62
C GLU A 124 19.46 -6.39 1.16
N GLY A 125 19.95 -6.51 -0.07
CA GLY A 125 20.68 -7.69 -0.55
C GLY A 125 19.88 -8.97 -0.81
N VAL A 126 18.58 -9.04 -0.57
CA VAL A 126 17.78 -10.24 -0.80
C VAL A 126 16.92 -10.05 -2.06
N ASP A 127 17.13 -10.90 -3.05
CA ASP A 127 16.26 -10.99 -4.22
C ASP A 127 15.17 -12.03 -3.93
N VAL A 128 13.91 -11.59 -3.86
CA VAL A 128 12.78 -12.48 -3.67
C VAL A 128 12.05 -12.60 -5.01
N PRO A 129 12.15 -13.75 -5.68
CA PRO A 129 11.56 -13.90 -6.99
C PRO A 129 10.03 -13.88 -6.95
N GLY A 130 9.43 -13.37 -8.01
CA GLY A 130 8.00 -13.51 -8.26
C GLY A 130 7.06 -12.60 -7.47
N ILE A 131 7.56 -11.65 -6.65
CA ILE A 131 6.69 -10.71 -5.94
C ILE A 131 5.90 -9.87 -6.96
N ASP A 132 4.58 -9.91 -6.87
CA ASP A 132 3.66 -9.14 -7.71
C ASP A 132 2.86 -8.08 -6.94
N CYS A 133 3.04 -8.00 -5.61
CA CYS A 133 2.38 -7.01 -4.77
C CYS A 133 3.26 -6.52 -3.63
N VAL A 134 3.24 -5.21 -3.39
CA VAL A 134 3.92 -4.54 -2.27
C VAL A 134 2.88 -3.80 -1.44
N LEU A 135 2.87 -4.03 -0.14
CA LEU A 135 2.07 -3.32 0.84
C LEU A 135 2.97 -2.52 1.77
N PHE A 136 2.75 -1.23 1.87
CA PHE A 136 3.33 -0.40 2.93
C PHE A 136 2.33 -0.27 4.08
N ALA A 137 2.45 -1.15 5.07
CA ALA A 137 1.61 -1.11 6.26
C ALA A 137 2.00 0.02 7.23
N ASP A 138 3.14 0.66 7.01
CA ASP A 138 3.67 1.76 7.81
C ASP A 138 4.37 2.79 6.90
N PRO A 139 3.58 3.58 6.13
CA PRO A 139 4.10 4.43 5.04
C PRO A 139 4.86 5.69 5.53
N LYS A 140 4.87 6.00 6.82
CA LYS A 140 5.62 7.15 7.41
C LYS A 140 7.14 7.00 7.31
N ARG A 141 7.65 6.10 6.48
CA ARG A 141 9.07 5.85 6.29
C ARG A 141 9.69 6.67 5.17
N SER A 142 11.01 6.68 5.21
CA SER A 142 11.88 7.32 4.22
C SER A 142 11.44 7.04 2.78
N THR A 143 11.31 8.10 1.99
CA THR A 143 11.07 8.03 0.54
C THR A 143 12.01 7.04 -0.16
N VAL A 144 13.27 6.97 0.29
CA VAL A 144 14.28 6.07 -0.27
C VAL A 144 13.92 4.60 -0.02
N ASP A 145 13.43 4.27 1.19
CA ASP A 145 13.04 2.89 1.53
C ASP A 145 11.86 2.42 0.67
N ILE A 146 10.88 3.29 0.40
CA ILE A 146 9.73 2.98 -0.46
C ILE A 146 10.19 2.67 -1.89
N VAL A 147 11.04 3.50 -2.46
CA VAL A 147 11.54 3.34 -3.83
C VAL A 147 12.35 2.06 -3.97
N GLN A 148 13.26 1.82 -3.04
CA GLN A 148 14.11 0.62 -3.08
C GLN A 148 13.27 -0.66 -2.94
N ALA A 149 12.30 -0.66 -2.02
CA ALA A 149 11.40 -1.78 -1.81
C ALA A 149 10.59 -2.11 -3.08
N VAL A 150 9.97 -1.09 -3.70
CA VAL A 150 9.20 -1.26 -4.93
C VAL A 150 10.10 -1.68 -6.08
N GLY A 151 11.26 -1.04 -6.26
CA GLY A 151 12.18 -1.32 -7.35
C GLY A 151 12.71 -2.77 -7.30
N ARG A 152 12.94 -3.32 -6.12
CA ARG A 152 13.40 -4.70 -5.94
C ARG A 152 12.24 -5.70 -6.05
N ALA A 153 11.16 -5.46 -5.31
CA ALA A 153 10.03 -6.39 -5.26
C ALA A 153 9.29 -6.50 -6.60
N LEU A 154 9.17 -5.39 -7.35
CA LEU A 154 8.40 -5.38 -8.59
C LEU A 154 9.26 -5.48 -9.86
N ARG A 155 10.46 -6.06 -9.76
CA ARG A 155 11.27 -6.38 -10.96
C ARG A 155 10.49 -7.25 -11.93
N ARG A 156 10.82 -7.12 -13.21
CA ARG A 156 10.29 -8.00 -14.25
C ARG A 156 10.75 -9.42 -13.98
N ALA A 157 9.81 -10.34 -13.94
CA ALA A 157 10.06 -11.78 -13.84
C ALA A 157 9.24 -12.49 -14.92
N GLU A 158 9.68 -13.67 -15.33
CA GLU A 158 8.96 -14.49 -16.29
C GLU A 158 7.56 -14.83 -15.76
N GLY A 159 6.54 -14.70 -16.62
CA GLY A 159 5.14 -14.90 -16.25
C GLY A 159 4.46 -13.78 -15.47
N LYS A 160 5.19 -12.74 -15.04
CA LYS A 160 4.65 -11.60 -14.32
C LYS A 160 4.19 -10.52 -15.29
N LYS A 161 2.88 -10.26 -15.34
CA LYS A 161 2.30 -9.25 -16.24
C LYS A 161 2.33 -7.84 -15.64
N LEU A 162 2.02 -7.72 -14.35
CA LEU A 162 1.90 -6.43 -13.66
C LEU A 162 2.18 -6.60 -12.17
N GLY A 163 2.75 -5.58 -11.54
CA GLY A 163 2.91 -5.49 -10.09
C GLY A 163 1.98 -4.45 -9.49
N TYR A 164 1.67 -4.57 -8.22
CA TYR A 164 0.77 -3.66 -7.49
C TYR A 164 1.46 -3.08 -6.27
N VAL A 165 1.22 -1.79 -6.02
CA VAL A 165 1.62 -1.11 -4.79
C VAL A 165 0.35 -0.72 -4.06
N ILE A 166 0.13 -1.27 -2.87
CA ILE A 166 -1.05 -1.00 -2.07
C ILE A 166 -0.76 0.15 -1.11
N VAL A 167 -1.66 1.12 -1.11
CA VAL A 167 -1.69 2.23 -0.15
C VAL A 167 -3.00 2.10 0.64
N PRO A 168 -2.97 1.47 1.83
CA PRO A 168 -4.13 1.41 2.70
C PRO A 168 -4.35 2.75 3.38
N ILE A 169 -5.57 3.22 3.40
CA ILE A 169 -5.97 4.46 4.05
C ILE A 169 -7.12 4.17 5.00
N LEU A 170 -6.92 4.48 6.27
CA LEU A 170 -8.00 4.47 7.25
C LEU A 170 -8.85 5.73 7.03
N LEU A 171 -10.15 5.54 6.92
CA LEU A 171 -11.11 6.61 6.66
C LEU A 171 -12.06 6.71 7.86
N ASP A 172 -12.24 7.92 8.37
CA ASP A 172 -13.31 8.17 9.31
C ASP A 172 -14.67 8.10 8.60
N SER A 173 -15.69 7.60 9.30
CA SER A 173 -16.99 7.24 8.70
C SER A 173 -17.77 8.43 8.15
N GLU A 174 -17.43 9.63 8.58
CA GLU A 174 -18.13 10.86 8.24
C GLU A 174 -17.55 11.58 7.01
N VAL A 175 -16.47 11.06 6.42
CA VAL A 175 -15.83 11.73 5.26
C VAL A 175 -16.76 11.71 4.04
N LYS A 176 -17.11 12.89 3.53
CA LYS A 176 -17.99 13.10 2.37
C LYS A 176 -17.24 13.62 1.16
N ASP A 177 -16.14 14.32 1.38
CA ASP A 177 -15.31 14.92 0.34
C ASP A 177 -13.81 14.91 0.71
N GLU A 178 -12.98 15.45 -0.19
CA GLU A 178 -11.53 15.49 0.01
C GLU A 178 -11.07 16.48 1.08
N GLU A 179 -11.91 17.44 1.47
CA GLU A 179 -11.57 18.43 2.50
C GLU A 179 -11.67 17.80 3.90
N GLU A 180 -12.60 16.86 4.06
CA GLU A 180 -12.80 16.09 5.28
C GLU A 180 -11.77 14.94 5.43
N LEU A 181 -10.98 14.67 4.38
CA LEU A 181 -9.92 13.68 4.47
C LEU A 181 -8.86 14.11 5.50
N ASP A 182 -8.66 13.29 6.53
CA ASP A 182 -7.68 13.53 7.56
C ASP A 182 -6.29 13.84 6.99
N ALA A 183 -5.60 14.81 7.57
CA ALA A 183 -4.27 15.22 7.14
C ALA A 183 -3.27 14.04 7.12
N SER A 184 -3.39 13.10 8.06
CA SER A 184 -2.54 11.90 8.12
C SER A 184 -2.79 10.95 6.95
N ALA A 185 -4.06 10.73 6.60
CA ALA A 185 -4.46 9.92 5.46
C ALA A 185 -3.96 10.52 4.14
N PHE A 186 -4.11 11.83 3.96
CA PHE A 186 -3.60 12.55 2.80
C PHE A 186 -2.07 12.49 2.70
N GLU A 187 -1.35 12.72 3.81
CA GLU A 187 0.11 12.65 3.86
C GLU A 187 0.63 11.22 3.57
N THR A 188 -0.13 10.20 3.93
CA THR A 188 0.18 8.81 3.58
C THR A 188 0.17 8.60 2.06
N ILE A 189 -0.89 9.05 1.38
CA ILE A 189 -1.00 9.00 -0.08
C ILE A 189 0.13 9.81 -0.73
N LEU A 190 0.34 11.04 -0.26
CA LEU A 190 1.34 11.95 -0.79
C LEU A 190 2.75 11.38 -0.64
N THR A 191 3.08 10.79 0.51
CA THR A 191 4.41 10.21 0.78
C THR A 191 4.72 9.09 -0.20
N VAL A 192 3.79 8.15 -0.41
CA VAL A 192 3.99 7.04 -1.34
C VAL A 192 4.08 7.53 -2.78
N LEU A 193 3.15 8.39 -3.21
CA LEU A 193 3.14 8.92 -4.58
C LEU A 193 4.39 9.76 -4.87
N ARG A 194 4.83 10.58 -3.91
CA ARG A 194 6.07 11.37 -4.03
C ARG A 194 7.30 10.48 -4.18
N ALA A 195 7.40 9.46 -3.33
CA ALA A 195 8.51 8.52 -3.39
C ALA A 195 8.59 7.85 -4.76
N LEU A 196 7.45 7.39 -5.27
CA LEU A 196 7.39 6.70 -6.55
C LEU A 196 7.58 7.65 -7.73
N ALA A 197 7.01 8.85 -7.72
CA ALA A 197 7.15 9.86 -8.77
C ALA A 197 8.59 10.34 -8.95
N ALA A 198 9.38 10.36 -7.88
CA ALA A 198 10.80 10.72 -7.97
C ALA A 198 11.64 9.74 -8.80
N ASN A 199 11.15 8.52 -9.05
CA ASN A 199 11.87 7.47 -9.75
C ASN A 199 11.08 6.85 -10.93
N ASP A 200 9.85 7.28 -11.15
CA ASP A 200 9.00 6.82 -12.24
C ASP A 200 8.31 8.00 -12.93
N GLU A 201 8.89 8.44 -14.06
CA GLU A 201 8.41 9.56 -14.82
C GLU A 201 6.95 9.41 -15.30
N ARG A 202 6.46 8.17 -15.46
CA ARG A 202 5.07 7.89 -15.84
C ARG A 202 4.07 8.43 -14.84
N ILE A 203 4.43 8.52 -13.54
CA ILE A 203 3.58 9.10 -12.50
C ILE A 203 3.51 10.62 -12.67
N ALA A 204 4.65 11.27 -12.90
CA ALA A 204 4.69 12.70 -13.15
C ALA A 204 3.93 13.07 -14.44
N GLU A 205 4.12 12.30 -15.53
CA GLU A 205 3.36 12.46 -16.78
C GLU A 205 1.86 12.27 -16.60
N TYR A 206 1.46 11.28 -15.80
CA TYR A 206 0.05 11.04 -15.49
C TYR A 206 -0.60 12.30 -14.91
N PHE A 207 0.01 12.89 -13.89
CA PHE A 207 -0.51 14.10 -13.26
C PHE A 207 -0.48 15.31 -14.22
N ARG A 208 0.58 15.49 -14.99
CA ARG A 208 0.66 16.55 -16.02
C ARG A 208 -0.45 16.40 -17.06
N SER A 209 -0.74 15.18 -17.51
CA SER A 209 -1.79 14.94 -18.51
C SER A 209 -3.17 15.26 -17.99
N LYS A 210 -3.44 15.03 -16.71
CA LYS A 210 -4.70 15.42 -16.07
C LYS A 210 -4.90 16.94 -16.03
N THR A 211 -3.87 17.68 -15.65
CA THR A 211 -3.95 19.15 -15.55
C THR A 211 -4.05 19.85 -16.91
N THR A 212 -3.58 19.23 -17.97
CA THR A 212 -3.66 19.77 -19.35
C THR A 212 -4.91 19.33 -20.12
N GLY A 213 -5.85 18.65 -19.46
CA GLY A 213 -7.10 18.18 -20.08
C GLY A 213 -6.92 17.04 -21.10
N LYS A 214 -5.71 16.53 -21.27
CA LYS A 214 -5.43 15.34 -22.12
C LYS A 214 -5.81 14.06 -21.34
N ASN A 215 -7.09 13.90 -21.11
CA ASN A 215 -7.63 12.79 -20.34
C ASN A 215 -7.34 11.45 -21.03
N ARG A 216 -6.40 10.69 -20.53
CA ARG A 216 -6.28 9.26 -20.82
C ARG A 216 -7.36 8.59 -19.95
N GLY A 217 -8.45 8.16 -20.54
CA GLY A 217 -9.60 7.60 -19.84
C GLY A 217 -9.26 6.64 -18.69
N PRO A 218 -10.22 6.33 -17.80
CA PRO A 218 -9.98 5.58 -16.55
C PRO A 218 -9.22 4.27 -16.81
N GLY A 219 -8.25 3.95 -15.95
CA GLY A 219 -7.47 2.71 -16.00
C GLY A 219 -6.25 2.69 -16.94
N ARG A 220 -5.91 3.79 -17.61
CA ARG A 220 -4.71 3.86 -18.49
C ARG A 220 -3.46 4.44 -17.82
N GLY A 221 -3.53 4.88 -16.57
CA GLY A 221 -2.42 5.44 -15.80
C GLY A 221 -1.79 4.45 -14.83
N PRO A 222 -0.74 4.89 -14.11
CA PRO A 222 -0.12 4.10 -13.05
C PRO A 222 -0.97 4.02 -11.77
N ILE A 223 -2.02 4.83 -11.65
CA ILE A 223 -2.92 4.89 -10.50
C ILE A 223 -4.23 4.20 -10.88
N GLU A 224 -4.62 3.20 -10.08
CA GLU A 224 -5.92 2.52 -10.22
C GLU A 224 -7.04 3.40 -9.64
N PRO A 225 -8.29 3.19 -10.09
CA PRO A 225 -9.43 3.79 -9.43
C PRO A 225 -9.45 3.48 -7.93
N PHE A 226 -9.74 4.48 -7.11
CA PHE A 226 -9.81 4.33 -5.66
C PHE A 226 -10.85 3.27 -5.29
N ILE A 227 -10.52 2.48 -4.29
CA ILE A 227 -11.46 1.51 -3.71
C ILE A 227 -11.96 2.12 -2.40
N VAL A 228 -13.26 2.42 -2.36
CA VAL A 228 -13.93 3.05 -1.22
C VAL A 228 -14.80 2.00 -0.52
N PRO A 229 -14.98 2.07 0.80
CA PRO A 229 -15.83 1.14 1.55
C PRO A 229 -17.29 1.20 1.07
N ASP A 230 -17.98 0.06 1.15
CA ASP A 230 -19.41 0.01 0.93
C ASP A 230 -20.15 0.85 2.01
N GLY A 231 -21.16 1.61 1.59
CA GLY A 231 -21.95 2.46 2.50
C GLY A 231 -21.43 3.89 2.69
N VAL A 232 -20.22 4.21 2.21
CA VAL A 232 -19.73 5.59 2.18
C VAL A 232 -20.33 6.28 0.95
N ASN A 233 -21.15 7.30 1.17
CA ASN A 233 -21.89 7.99 0.10
C ASN A 233 -21.08 9.14 -0.50
N ILE A 234 -20.00 8.78 -1.22
CA ILE A 234 -19.16 9.73 -1.95
C ILE A 234 -19.16 9.43 -3.45
N ASN A 235 -19.05 10.46 -4.27
CA ASN A 235 -18.74 10.28 -5.67
C ASN A 235 -17.26 9.91 -5.81
N THR A 236 -16.97 8.62 -5.91
CA THR A 236 -15.60 8.09 -5.91
C THR A 236 -14.70 8.71 -6.98
N GLN A 237 -15.24 9.01 -8.17
CA GLN A 237 -14.45 9.62 -9.24
C GLN A 237 -14.12 11.08 -8.92
N ALA A 238 -15.09 11.87 -8.48
CA ALA A 238 -14.87 13.26 -8.10
C ALA A 238 -13.91 13.37 -6.91
N PHE A 239 -14.08 12.52 -5.92
CA PHE A 239 -13.18 12.41 -4.76
C PHE A 239 -11.75 12.06 -5.19
N GLN A 240 -11.58 11.07 -6.06
CA GLN A 240 -10.25 10.71 -6.58
C GLN A 240 -9.61 11.87 -7.33
N ASP A 241 -10.36 12.53 -8.22
CA ASP A 241 -9.84 13.64 -9.02
C ASP A 241 -9.41 14.82 -8.13
N ALA A 242 -10.16 15.11 -7.07
CA ALA A 242 -9.83 16.15 -6.12
C ALA A 242 -8.58 15.79 -5.26
N VAL A 243 -8.50 14.57 -4.74
CA VAL A 243 -7.31 14.08 -4.01
C VAL A 243 -6.09 14.11 -4.93
N GLU A 244 -6.20 13.63 -6.16
CA GLU A 244 -5.09 13.64 -7.12
C GLU A 244 -4.65 15.06 -7.48
N LEU A 245 -5.58 16.01 -7.63
CA LEU A 245 -5.25 17.42 -7.86
C LEU A 245 -4.50 18.02 -6.67
N LYS A 246 -4.95 17.73 -5.46
CA LYS A 246 -4.31 18.16 -4.21
C LYS A 246 -2.88 17.57 -4.08
N VAL A 247 -2.71 16.29 -4.40
CA VAL A 247 -1.40 15.64 -4.48
C VAL A 247 -0.51 16.32 -5.51
N TRP A 248 -1.02 16.54 -6.72
CA TRP A 248 -0.26 17.20 -7.79
C TRP A 248 0.17 18.61 -7.41
N SER A 249 -0.68 19.39 -6.79
CA SER A 249 -0.34 20.74 -6.33
C SER A 249 0.85 20.76 -5.35
N ARG A 250 0.99 19.71 -4.54
CA ARG A 250 2.13 19.54 -3.63
C ARG A 250 3.38 19.02 -4.34
N LEU A 251 3.23 18.08 -5.27
CA LEU A 251 4.34 17.56 -6.07
C LEU A 251 4.92 18.63 -7.00
N ALA A 252 4.08 19.40 -7.67
CA ALA A 252 4.48 20.46 -8.59
C ALA A 252 5.29 21.56 -7.88
N ARG A 253 4.90 21.97 -6.68
CA ARG A 253 5.64 22.97 -5.89
C ARG A 253 7.07 22.55 -5.57
N LEU A 254 7.34 21.26 -5.53
CA LEU A 254 8.68 20.73 -5.24
C LEU A 254 9.57 20.66 -6.48
N SER A 255 8.97 20.66 -7.67
CA SER A 255 9.69 20.62 -8.96
C SER A 255 9.86 22.00 -9.59
N TRP A 256 9.22 23.03 -9.05
CA TRP A 256 9.37 24.40 -9.53
C TRP A 256 10.60 25.04 -8.91
N ARG A 257 11.51 25.47 -9.75
CA ARG A 257 12.57 26.40 -9.32
C ARG A 257 11.91 27.71 -8.86
N PRO A 258 12.43 28.37 -7.81
CA PRO A 258 11.99 29.71 -7.48
C PRO A 258 11.98 30.58 -8.72
N PHE A 259 11.02 31.48 -8.86
CA PHE A 259 10.85 32.32 -10.05
C PHE A 259 12.14 33.06 -10.44
N GLU A 260 12.92 33.50 -9.44
CA GLU A 260 14.20 34.17 -9.65
C GLU A 260 15.27 33.28 -10.28
N GLU A 261 15.32 32.00 -9.91
CA GLU A 261 16.22 31.04 -10.54
C GLU A 261 15.74 30.67 -11.95
N ALA A 262 14.42 30.55 -12.15
CA ALA A 262 13.84 30.29 -13.48
C ALA A 262 14.09 31.45 -14.46
N ARG A 263 14.04 32.70 -13.96
CA ARG A 263 14.30 33.92 -14.74
C ARG A 263 15.72 34.01 -15.29
N ALA A 264 16.68 33.39 -14.62
CA ALA A 264 18.08 33.34 -15.08
C ALA A 264 18.32 32.43 -16.27
N PHE A 265 17.32 31.63 -16.71
CA PHE A 265 17.38 30.70 -17.83
C PHE A 265 16.58 31.16 -19.07
N VAL A 266 15.92 32.32 -19.00
CA VAL A 266 15.24 32.99 -20.11
C VAL A 266 16.05 34.19 -20.56
#